data_8c0ddb5104c161291c6dbda2a08aae55
#
_entry.id   8c0ddb5104c161291c6dbda2a08aae55
#
_cell.length_a   1.000
_cell.length_b   1.000
_cell.length_c   1.000
_cell.angle_alpha   90.00
_cell.angle_beta   90.00
_cell.angle_gamma   90.00
#
_symmetry.space_group_name_H-M   'P 1'
#
loop_
_entity.id
_entity.type
_entity.pdbx_description
1 polymer ?
#
loop_
_entity_poly.entity_id
_entity_poly.type
_entity_poly.pdbx_seq_one_letter_code
_entity_poly.pdbx_strand_id
1 'polypeptide(L)'
;MITSKQNSLIKEIRSLSDKKFRDRLGVFVIEGVKPVKEAMALGLSVRNIVCTERGLNQIPPSELNAETVTEEVFSYISEESTPQGVLAVVYKPTLALQKPKGKCLFLDGVADPANVGAIIRTAVAAGYTDIYTTPDCADPYSQKAVRASMSGIFRARVYRANREELLSIINLPIVVADMNGENVFNAKIKGDFCLVIGNEGRGVSETLKNLASVVVSIPMENGMESLNAAVSAGILMYNLR
;
A
#
# COMPACT_ATOMS: atom_id res chain seq x y z
N MET A 1 -5.81 22.95 -23.10
CA MET A 1 -6.58 21.67 -22.93
C MET A 1 -6.02 20.62 -23.87
N ILE A 2 -5.72 19.43 -23.37
CA ILE A 2 -5.23 18.29 -24.19
C ILE A 2 -6.44 17.48 -24.66
N THR A 3 -6.55 17.30 -25.97
CA THR A 3 -7.66 16.59 -26.62
C THR A 3 -7.25 15.25 -27.24
N SER A 4 -5.94 14.95 -27.27
CA SER A 4 -5.40 13.77 -27.96
C SER A 4 -4.83 12.75 -26.99
N LYS A 5 -5.25 11.49 -27.12
CA LYS A 5 -4.65 10.33 -26.45
C LYS A 5 -3.18 10.10 -26.87
N GLN A 6 -2.74 10.69 -27.98
CA GLN A 6 -1.38 10.59 -28.50
C GLN A 6 -0.40 11.60 -27.86
N ASN A 7 -0.89 12.53 -27.03
CA ASN A 7 -0.05 13.46 -26.28
C ASN A 7 0.97 12.68 -25.42
N SER A 8 2.19 13.17 -25.31
CA SER A 8 3.30 12.49 -24.63
C SER A 8 3.02 12.28 -23.13
N LEU A 9 2.44 13.28 -22.44
CA LEU A 9 2.06 13.18 -21.04
C LEU A 9 0.98 12.12 -20.83
N ILE A 10 -0.03 12.07 -21.70
CA ILE A 10 -1.12 11.11 -21.61
C ILE A 10 -0.61 9.67 -21.82
N LYS A 11 0.28 9.46 -22.80
CA LYS A 11 0.94 8.16 -23.00
C LYS A 11 1.78 7.74 -21.81
N GLU A 12 2.54 8.68 -21.25
CA GLU A 12 3.33 8.42 -20.05
C GLU A 12 2.43 8.00 -18.88
N ILE A 13 1.39 8.79 -18.55
CA ILE A 13 0.46 8.46 -17.46
C ILE A 13 -0.18 7.10 -17.70
N ARG A 14 -0.64 6.82 -18.91
CA ARG A 14 -1.22 5.49 -19.24
C ARG A 14 -0.23 4.36 -19.02
N SER A 15 1.05 4.56 -19.31
CA SER A 15 2.10 3.56 -19.10
C SER A 15 2.34 3.24 -17.62
N LEU A 16 1.96 4.14 -16.69
CA LEU A 16 2.13 3.95 -15.24
C LEU A 16 1.20 2.87 -14.65
N SER A 17 0.27 2.31 -15.43
CA SER A 17 -0.41 1.06 -15.06
C SER A 17 0.58 -0.11 -14.91
N ASP A 18 1.68 -0.11 -15.66
CA ASP A 18 2.74 -1.10 -15.55
C ASP A 18 3.80 -0.69 -14.48
N LYS A 19 4.12 -1.63 -13.59
CA LYS A 19 5.14 -1.49 -12.53
C LYS A 19 6.49 -1.04 -13.08
N LYS A 20 6.92 -1.59 -14.23
CA LYS A 20 8.22 -1.26 -14.87
C LYS A 20 8.37 0.24 -15.12
N PHE A 21 7.30 0.90 -15.57
CA PHE A 21 7.36 2.34 -15.84
C PHE A 21 7.30 3.16 -14.55
N ARG A 22 6.49 2.73 -13.55
CA ARG A 22 6.48 3.38 -12.22
C ARG A 22 7.85 3.33 -11.54
N ASP A 23 8.53 2.19 -11.62
CA ASP A 23 9.85 2.02 -11.02
C ASP A 23 10.92 2.84 -11.76
N ARG A 24 10.89 2.82 -13.11
CA ARG A 24 11.82 3.59 -13.94
C ARG A 24 11.73 5.10 -13.70
N LEU A 25 10.52 5.61 -13.54
CA LEU A 25 10.27 7.04 -13.36
C LEU A 25 10.24 7.45 -11.88
N GLY A 26 10.24 6.50 -10.96
CA GLY A 26 10.14 6.76 -9.53
C GLY A 26 8.82 7.43 -9.11
N VAL A 27 7.71 7.12 -9.81
CA VAL A 27 6.42 7.76 -9.60
C VAL A 27 5.28 6.75 -9.44
N PHE A 28 4.15 7.22 -8.95
CA PHE A 28 2.88 6.48 -8.94
C PHE A 28 1.71 7.43 -9.19
N VAL A 29 0.55 6.86 -9.47
CA VAL A 29 -0.67 7.61 -9.79
C VAL A 29 -1.61 7.58 -8.60
N ILE A 30 -2.19 8.73 -8.28
CA ILE A 30 -3.33 8.88 -7.37
C ILE A 30 -4.50 9.47 -8.14
N GLU A 31 -5.70 8.95 -7.93
CA GLU A 31 -6.91 9.38 -8.63
C GLU A 31 -8.00 9.74 -7.64
N GLY A 32 -8.74 10.79 -7.95
CA GLY A 32 -9.84 11.31 -7.15
C GLY A 32 -9.50 12.61 -6.43
N VAL A 33 -10.54 13.40 -6.19
CA VAL A 33 -10.42 14.74 -5.58
C VAL A 33 -9.82 14.68 -4.18
N LYS A 34 -10.37 13.78 -3.33
CA LYS A 34 -9.93 13.67 -1.92
C LYS A 34 -8.47 13.20 -1.80
N PRO A 35 -8.03 12.11 -2.47
CA PRO A 35 -6.63 11.68 -2.40
C PRO A 35 -5.64 12.74 -2.90
N VAL A 36 -5.97 13.44 -3.98
CA VAL A 36 -5.10 14.51 -4.53
C VAL A 36 -4.98 15.67 -3.54
N LYS A 37 -6.09 16.16 -2.98
CA LYS A 37 -6.06 17.20 -1.94
C LYS A 37 -5.24 16.78 -0.72
N GLU A 38 -5.39 15.55 -0.28
CA GLU A 38 -4.68 15.04 0.89
C GLU A 38 -3.17 14.88 0.63
N ALA A 39 -2.79 14.41 -0.56
CA ALA A 39 -1.39 14.35 -0.97
C ALA A 39 -0.74 15.75 -0.97
N MET A 40 -1.44 16.75 -1.49
CA MET A 40 -0.99 18.15 -1.47
C MET A 40 -0.86 18.68 -0.04
N ALA A 41 -1.87 18.47 0.80
CA ALA A 41 -1.87 18.92 2.19
C ALA A 41 -0.76 18.26 3.03
N LEU A 42 -0.35 17.04 2.70
CA LEU A 42 0.77 16.33 3.31
C LEU A 42 2.14 16.72 2.72
N GLY A 43 2.17 17.61 1.73
CA GLY A 43 3.42 18.05 1.10
C GLY A 43 4.10 16.97 0.25
N LEU A 44 3.34 16.02 -0.31
CA LEU A 44 3.92 15.04 -1.23
C LEU A 44 4.46 15.75 -2.48
N SER A 45 5.57 15.26 -3.01
CA SER A 45 6.17 15.79 -4.23
C SER A 45 5.32 15.39 -5.45
N VAL A 46 4.41 16.28 -5.85
CA VAL A 46 3.55 16.09 -7.01
C VAL A 46 4.30 16.51 -8.27
N ARG A 47 4.37 15.63 -9.26
CA ARG A 47 5.01 15.87 -10.54
C ARG A 47 4.06 16.54 -11.55
N ASN A 48 2.85 16.00 -11.68
CA ASN A 48 1.82 16.50 -12.59
C ASN A 48 0.44 16.36 -11.92
N ILE A 49 -0.45 17.30 -12.22
CA ILE A 49 -1.89 17.16 -12.01
C ILE A 49 -2.57 17.21 -13.37
N VAL A 50 -3.48 16.26 -13.61
CA VAL A 50 -4.30 16.21 -14.81
C VAL A 50 -5.76 16.21 -14.37
N CYS A 51 -6.57 17.09 -14.95
CA CYS A 51 -7.98 17.21 -14.60
C CYS A 51 -8.86 17.53 -15.81
N THR A 52 -10.11 17.13 -15.73
CA THR A 52 -11.16 17.66 -16.61
C THR A 52 -11.57 19.06 -16.13
N GLU A 53 -12.33 19.81 -16.92
CA GLU A 53 -12.88 21.10 -16.48
C GLU A 53 -13.73 20.96 -15.21
N ARG A 54 -14.55 19.90 -15.13
CA ARG A 54 -15.33 19.58 -13.95
C ARG A 54 -14.43 19.27 -12.73
N GLY A 55 -13.34 18.52 -12.95
CA GLY A 55 -12.37 18.17 -11.90
C GLY A 55 -11.60 19.38 -11.39
N LEU A 56 -11.21 20.30 -12.29
CA LEU A 56 -10.48 21.51 -11.94
C LEU A 56 -11.24 22.39 -10.92
N ASN A 57 -12.56 22.48 -11.05
CA ASN A 57 -13.40 23.25 -10.13
C ASN A 57 -13.49 22.64 -8.71
N GLN A 58 -13.00 21.41 -8.53
CA GLN A 58 -13.05 20.70 -7.25
C GLN A 58 -11.72 20.71 -6.49
N ILE A 59 -10.62 21.10 -7.13
CA ILE A 59 -9.33 21.29 -6.46
C ILE A 59 -9.10 22.78 -6.19
N PRO A 60 -8.45 23.14 -5.06
CA PRO A 60 -8.17 24.55 -4.80
C PRO A 60 -7.25 25.11 -5.90
N PRO A 61 -7.37 26.42 -6.22
CA PRO A 61 -6.38 27.10 -7.04
C PRO A 61 -5.02 26.87 -6.38
N SER A 62 -4.21 26.04 -6.98
CA SER A 62 -2.88 25.71 -6.46
C SER A 62 -1.85 26.32 -7.37
N GLU A 63 -0.69 26.64 -6.82
CA GLU A 63 0.51 27.03 -7.57
C GLU A 63 1.00 25.92 -8.52
N LEU A 64 0.39 24.73 -8.44
CA LEU A 64 0.68 23.60 -9.32
C LEU A 64 -0.07 23.77 -10.65
N ASN A 65 0.68 23.83 -11.74
CA ASN A 65 0.12 23.83 -13.09
C ASN A 65 -0.64 22.53 -13.36
N ALA A 66 -1.98 22.60 -13.34
CA ALA A 66 -2.82 21.47 -13.71
C ALA A 66 -3.05 21.46 -15.23
N GLU A 67 -2.76 20.34 -15.86
CA GLU A 67 -3.06 20.11 -17.27
C GLU A 67 -4.54 19.74 -17.44
N THR A 68 -5.27 20.55 -18.20
CA THR A 68 -6.68 20.27 -18.48
C THR A 68 -6.81 19.35 -19.69
N VAL A 69 -7.65 18.32 -19.56
CA VAL A 69 -7.94 17.32 -20.60
C VAL A 69 -9.45 17.20 -20.85
N THR A 70 -9.82 16.64 -22.01
CA THR A 70 -11.22 16.27 -22.25
C THR A 70 -11.64 15.06 -21.41
N GLU A 71 -12.94 14.87 -21.17
CA GLU A 71 -13.48 13.70 -20.45
C GLU A 71 -13.07 12.39 -21.15
N GLU A 72 -12.99 12.36 -22.49
CA GLU A 72 -12.55 11.19 -23.25
C GLU A 72 -11.07 10.85 -22.99
N VAL A 73 -10.20 11.85 -22.93
CA VAL A 73 -8.77 11.66 -22.64
C VAL A 73 -8.59 11.25 -21.19
N PHE A 74 -9.36 11.84 -20.26
CA PHE A 74 -9.32 11.46 -18.85
C PHE A 74 -9.76 10.01 -18.65
N SER A 75 -10.87 9.59 -19.24
CA SER A 75 -11.35 8.20 -19.19
C SER A 75 -10.34 7.20 -19.76
N TYR A 76 -9.51 7.61 -20.70
CA TYR A 76 -8.47 6.75 -21.26
C TYR A 76 -7.32 6.47 -20.26
N ILE A 77 -7.00 7.41 -19.37
CA ILE A 77 -5.91 7.26 -18.37
C ILE A 77 -6.42 6.81 -17.00
N SER A 78 -7.72 6.94 -16.74
CA SER A 78 -8.36 6.50 -15.49
C SER A 78 -8.48 4.97 -15.42
N GLU A 79 -8.42 4.41 -14.22
CA GLU A 79 -8.79 3.03 -13.89
C GLU A 79 -10.14 2.93 -13.14
N GLU A 80 -10.83 4.06 -12.93
CA GLU A 80 -12.13 4.11 -12.30
C GLU A 80 -13.26 3.97 -13.32
N SER A 81 -14.31 3.25 -12.93
CA SER A 81 -15.54 3.14 -13.75
C SER A 81 -16.30 4.46 -13.85
N THR A 82 -16.21 5.29 -12.82
CA THR A 82 -16.84 6.61 -12.74
C THR A 82 -15.83 7.66 -12.27
N PRO A 83 -14.93 8.11 -13.15
CA PRO A 83 -13.86 9.03 -12.81
C PRO A 83 -14.37 10.36 -12.24
N GLN A 84 -13.71 10.90 -11.21
CA GLN A 84 -14.01 12.22 -10.67
C GLN A 84 -13.36 13.36 -11.47
N GLY A 85 -12.56 13.03 -12.48
CA GLY A 85 -11.90 13.99 -13.35
C GLY A 85 -10.68 14.67 -12.73
N VAL A 86 -10.05 14.07 -11.72
CA VAL A 86 -8.82 14.56 -11.08
C VAL A 86 -7.86 13.40 -10.86
N LEU A 87 -6.62 13.56 -11.34
CA LEU A 87 -5.54 12.61 -11.20
C LEU A 87 -4.23 13.36 -10.94
N ALA A 88 -3.37 12.82 -10.11
CA ALA A 88 -2.01 13.31 -9.96
C ALA A 88 -0.96 12.20 -10.10
N VAL A 89 0.17 12.57 -10.68
CA VAL A 89 1.40 11.77 -10.70
C VAL A 89 2.28 12.27 -9.57
N VAL A 90 2.67 11.38 -8.67
CA VAL A 90 3.39 11.71 -7.43
C VAL A 90 4.70 10.92 -7.40
N TYR A 91 5.79 11.56 -6.95
CA TYR A 91 7.05 10.85 -6.74
C TYR A 91 6.93 9.84 -5.60
N LYS A 92 7.47 8.64 -5.80
CA LYS A 92 7.64 7.67 -4.73
C LYS A 92 8.63 8.20 -3.70
N PRO A 93 8.41 7.98 -2.39
CA PRO A 93 9.42 8.30 -1.40
C PRO A 93 10.68 7.47 -1.64
N THR A 94 11.84 8.13 -1.64
CA THR A 94 13.14 7.44 -1.68
C THR A 94 13.53 7.06 -0.26
N LEU A 95 13.31 5.81 0.10
CA LEU A 95 13.61 5.28 1.43
C LEU A 95 14.81 4.34 1.37
N ALA A 96 15.88 4.67 2.07
CA ALA A 96 16.91 3.68 2.37
C ALA A 96 16.34 2.64 3.36
N LEU A 97 16.67 1.37 3.14
CA LEU A 97 16.27 0.30 4.05
C LEU A 97 16.84 0.56 5.45
N GLN A 98 16.01 0.59 6.46
CA GLN A 98 16.40 0.90 7.84
C GLN A 98 15.62 0.07 8.87
N LYS A 99 16.12 0.03 10.09
CA LYS A 99 15.47 -0.63 11.22
C LYS A 99 14.11 -0.01 11.52
N PRO A 100 13.13 -0.82 11.98
CA PRO A 100 11.84 -0.29 12.41
C PRO A 100 11.99 0.63 13.64
N LYS A 101 11.12 1.63 13.74
CA LYS A 101 11.06 2.60 14.85
C LYS A 101 10.05 2.20 15.94
N GLY A 102 9.65 0.95 15.98
CA GLY A 102 8.62 0.43 16.87
C GLY A 102 8.02 -0.82 16.27
N LYS A 103 6.81 -1.17 16.65
CA LYS A 103 6.07 -2.28 16.02
C LYS A 103 6.03 -2.10 14.51
N CYS A 104 6.32 -3.16 13.78
CA CYS A 104 6.35 -3.13 12.32
C CYS A 104 5.57 -4.30 11.71
N LEU A 105 5.31 -4.21 10.42
CA LEU A 105 4.62 -5.22 9.66
C LEU A 105 5.53 -5.80 8.58
N PHE A 106 5.51 -7.12 8.44
CA PHE A 106 6.19 -7.82 7.35
C PHE A 106 5.15 -8.55 6.49
N LEU A 107 5.06 -8.19 5.22
CA LEU A 107 4.21 -8.86 4.23
C LEU A 107 5.04 -9.87 3.44
N ASP A 108 4.75 -11.14 3.65
CA ASP A 108 5.46 -12.26 3.07
C ASP A 108 4.69 -12.86 1.88
N GLY A 109 4.82 -12.22 0.73
CA GLY A 109 4.22 -12.70 -0.52
C GLY A 109 2.71 -12.41 -0.65
N VAL A 110 2.15 -11.41 0.03
CA VAL A 110 0.74 -11.02 -0.15
C VAL A 110 0.50 -10.60 -1.59
N ALA A 111 -0.29 -11.38 -2.33
CA ALA A 111 -0.33 -11.30 -3.79
C ALA A 111 -1.44 -10.38 -4.35
N ASP A 112 -2.54 -10.16 -3.64
CA ASP A 112 -3.59 -9.25 -4.12
C ASP A 112 -3.26 -7.80 -3.75
N PRO A 113 -3.14 -6.87 -4.74
CA PRO A 113 -2.90 -5.46 -4.47
C PRO A 113 -4.01 -4.78 -3.65
N ALA A 114 -5.25 -5.26 -3.68
CA ALA A 114 -6.29 -4.74 -2.80
C ALA A 114 -6.03 -5.12 -1.34
N ASN A 115 -5.56 -6.35 -1.07
CA ASN A 115 -5.17 -6.76 0.28
C ASN A 115 -3.96 -5.95 0.76
N VAL A 116 -2.92 -5.81 -0.05
CA VAL A 116 -1.75 -4.97 0.30
C VAL A 116 -2.19 -3.55 0.67
N GLY A 117 -3.03 -2.92 -0.14
CA GLY A 117 -3.54 -1.58 0.14
C GLY A 117 -4.37 -1.50 1.42
N ALA A 118 -5.32 -2.42 1.63
CA ALA A 118 -6.16 -2.46 2.82
C ALA A 118 -5.33 -2.73 4.10
N ILE A 119 -4.30 -3.59 4.00
CA ILE A 119 -3.37 -3.84 5.10
C ILE A 119 -2.58 -2.55 5.43
N ILE A 120 -2.04 -1.84 4.44
CA ILE A 120 -1.33 -0.58 4.66
C ILE A 120 -2.23 0.45 5.35
N ARG A 121 -3.48 0.58 4.91
CA ARG A 121 -4.46 1.47 5.54
C ARG A 121 -4.65 1.14 7.01
N THR A 122 -4.89 -0.12 7.32
CA THR A 122 -5.15 -0.59 8.68
C THR A 122 -3.89 -0.50 9.55
N ALA A 123 -2.72 -0.82 8.99
CA ALA A 123 -1.44 -0.73 9.67
C ALA A 123 -1.16 0.69 10.17
N VAL A 124 -1.31 1.68 9.30
CA VAL A 124 -1.15 3.10 9.68
C VAL A 124 -2.16 3.50 10.76
N ALA A 125 -3.42 3.09 10.63
CA ALA A 125 -4.46 3.37 11.62
C ALA A 125 -4.19 2.70 12.98
N ALA A 126 -3.53 1.53 12.99
CA ALA A 126 -3.15 0.81 14.20
C ALA A 126 -1.78 1.20 14.77
N GLY A 127 -1.05 2.13 14.12
CA GLY A 127 0.26 2.63 14.56
C GLY A 127 1.47 1.89 13.99
N TYR A 128 1.27 0.94 13.06
CA TYR A 128 2.35 0.25 12.37
C TYR A 128 2.74 1.04 11.11
N THR A 129 3.71 1.92 11.21
CA THR A 129 4.10 2.79 10.10
C THR A 129 5.26 2.25 9.26
N ASP A 130 6.08 1.35 9.79
CA ASP A 130 7.14 0.64 9.07
C ASP A 130 6.59 -0.68 8.51
N ILE A 131 6.55 -0.78 7.19
CA ILE A 131 6.00 -1.93 6.47
C ILE A 131 7.06 -2.48 5.52
N TYR A 132 7.40 -3.73 5.71
CA TYR A 132 8.40 -4.46 4.93
C TYR A 132 7.68 -5.43 3.98
N THR A 133 8.03 -5.41 2.71
CA THR A 133 7.38 -6.25 1.69
C THR A 133 8.41 -7.02 0.89
N THR A 134 8.16 -8.30 0.65
CA THR A 134 8.99 -9.13 -0.23
C THR A 134 8.74 -8.81 -1.71
N PRO A 135 9.66 -9.18 -2.62
CA PRO A 135 9.50 -8.90 -4.06
C PRO A 135 8.29 -9.62 -4.71
N ASP A 136 7.82 -10.71 -4.12
CA ASP A 136 6.64 -11.47 -4.55
C ASP A 136 5.31 -10.91 -3.99
N CYS A 137 5.34 -9.90 -3.12
CA CYS A 137 4.15 -9.11 -2.80
C CYS A 137 3.69 -8.29 -4.02
N ALA A 138 2.38 -8.04 -4.08
CA ALA A 138 1.85 -7.04 -5.00
C ALA A 138 2.52 -5.67 -4.80
N ASP A 139 2.58 -4.88 -5.86
CA ASP A 139 3.18 -3.54 -5.78
C ASP A 139 2.28 -2.60 -4.96
N PRO A 140 2.74 -2.06 -3.81
CA PRO A 140 1.97 -1.14 -2.99
C PRO A 140 1.67 0.20 -3.70
N TYR A 141 2.40 0.52 -4.77
CA TYR A 141 2.20 1.71 -5.61
C TYR A 141 1.41 1.44 -6.89
N SER A 142 0.84 0.24 -7.07
CA SER A 142 -0.16 0.00 -8.12
C SER A 142 -1.42 0.82 -7.84
N GLN A 143 -2.14 1.28 -8.87
CA GLN A 143 -3.34 2.08 -8.67
C GLN A 143 -4.38 1.36 -7.79
N LYS A 144 -4.53 0.03 -7.95
CA LYS A 144 -5.43 -0.79 -7.11
C LYS A 144 -5.01 -0.77 -5.63
N ALA A 145 -3.72 -0.88 -5.32
CA ALA A 145 -3.24 -0.85 -3.94
C ALA A 145 -3.32 0.55 -3.33
N VAL A 146 -2.91 1.58 -4.08
CA VAL A 146 -3.01 2.99 -3.67
C VAL A 146 -4.45 3.34 -3.31
N ARG A 147 -5.41 2.98 -4.18
CA ARG A 147 -6.84 3.19 -3.93
C ARG A 147 -7.32 2.46 -2.68
N ALA A 148 -7.00 1.18 -2.53
CA ALA A 148 -7.38 0.39 -1.36
C ALA A 148 -6.74 0.91 -0.06
N SER A 149 -5.55 1.50 -0.14
CA SER A 149 -4.88 2.09 1.02
C SER A 149 -5.52 3.40 1.48
N MET A 150 -6.42 3.96 0.68
CA MET A 150 -6.87 5.34 0.85
C MET A 150 -5.62 6.25 0.91
N SER A 151 -5.44 7.03 1.93
CA SER A 151 -4.22 7.83 2.13
C SER A 151 -3.20 7.20 3.09
N GLY A 152 -3.39 5.94 3.45
CA GLY A 152 -2.44 5.19 4.28
C GLY A 152 -1.05 5.12 3.67
N ILE A 153 -0.96 4.92 2.34
CA ILE A 153 0.31 4.86 1.61
C ILE A 153 1.14 6.15 1.73
N PHE A 154 0.51 7.31 1.96
CA PHE A 154 1.19 8.59 2.11
C PHE A 154 1.85 8.76 3.49
N ARG A 155 1.48 7.93 4.46
CA ARG A 155 1.95 7.97 5.85
C ARG A 155 2.79 6.76 6.23
N ALA A 156 2.74 5.70 5.43
CA ALA A 156 3.53 4.50 5.65
C ALA A 156 4.95 4.64 5.08
N ARG A 157 5.92 4.07 5.74
CA ARG A 157 7.25 3.80 5.19
C ARG A 157 7.27 2.38 4.67
N VAL A 158 7.14 2.22 3.36
CA VAL A 158 7.09 0.91 2.73
C VAL A 158 8.45 0.57 2.14
N TYR A 159 9.08 -0.45 2.69
CA TYR A 159 10.37 -0.99 2.24
C TYR A 159 10.15 -2.26 1.43
N ARG A 160 10.94 -2.45 0.38
CA ARG A 160 10.84 -3.64 -0.47
C ARG A 160 12.25 -4.19 -0.74
N ALA A 161 12.50 -5.40 -0.26
CA ALA A 161 13.76 -6.12 -0.45
C ALA A 161 13.53 -7.64 -0.31
N ASN A 162 14.54 -8.44 -0.60
CA ASN A 162 14.43 -9.89 -0.37
C ASN A 162 14.35 -10.24 1.13
N ARG A 163 13.92 -11.47 1.45
CA ARG A 163 13.66 -11.90 2.85
C ARG A 163 14.92 -11.80 3.73
N GLU A 164 16.05 -12.21 3.22
CA GLU A 164 17.31 -12.19 3.97
C GLU A 164 17.72 -10.76 4.33
N GLU A 165 17.60 -9.85 3.37
CA GLU A 165 17.90 -8.43 3.56
C GLU A 165 16.98 -7.80 4.61
N LEU A 166 15.67 -8.06 4.51
CA LEU A 166 14.68 -7.57 5.47
C LEU A 166 14.94 -8.12 6.87
N LEU A 167 15.20 -9.42 7.00
CA LEU A 167 15.49 -10.06 8.27
C LEU A 167 16.78 -9.55 8.92
N SER A 168 17.80 -9.20 8.14
CA SER A 168 19.04 -8.61 8.67
C SER A 168 18.83 -7.24 9.31
N ILE A 169 17.78 -6.52 8.90
CA ILE A 169 17.45 -5.18 9.39
C ILE A 169 16.43 -5.21 10.53
N ILE A 170 15.47 -6.13 10.49
CA ILE A 170 14.42 -6.25 11.50
C ILE A 170 14.98 -6.98 12.73
N ASN A 171 15.39 -6.19 13.72
CA ASN A 171 15.94 -6.71 14.98
C ASN A 171 14.87 -6.67 16.10
N LEU A 172 13.72 -7.30 15.82
CA LEU A 172 12.58 -7.39 16.75
C LEU A 172 12.10 -8.84 16.84
N PRO A 173 11.44 -9.23 17.95
CA PRO A 173 10.74 -10.52 18.03
C PRO A 173 9.77 -10.65 16.87
N ILE A 174 9.78 -11.81 16.20
CA ILE A 174 8.91 -12.12 15.07
C ILE A 174 7.65 -12.80 15.57
N VAL A 175 6.50 -12.23 15.24
CA VAL A 175 5.17 -12.75 15.53
C VAL A 175 4.54 -13.20 14.22
N VAL A 176 4.33 -14.49 14.05
CA VAL A 176 3.79 -15.07 12.81
C VAL A 176 2.29 -15.34 12.96
N ALA A 177 1.51 -14.92 11.98
CA ALA A 177 0.11 -15.30 11.83
C ALA A 177 0.00 -16.67 11.13
N ASP A 178 -0.43 -17.69 11.85
CA ASP A 178 -0.65 -19.05 11.31
C ASP A 178 -1.82 -19.73 12.05
N MET A 179 -2.55 -20.60 11.36
CA MET A 179 -3.73 -21.30 11.91
C MET A 179 -3.38 -22.20 13.12
N ASN A 180 -2.14 -22.67 13.23
CA ASN A 180 -1.67 -23.53 14.29
C ASN A 180 -1.09 -22.77 15.50
N GLY A 181 -1.24 -21.43 15.53
CA GLY A 181 -0.75 -20.59 16.62
C GLY A 181 -1.64 -20.59 17.85
N GLU A 182 -1.16 -19.93 18.92
CA GLU A 182 -1.98 -19.66 20.09
C GLU A 182 -3.08 -18.64 19.76
N ASN A 183 -4.20 -18.73 20.47
CA ASN A 183 -5.31 -17.80 20.28
C ASN A 183 -4.87 -16.36 20.55
N VAL A 184 -4.92 -15.50 19.52
CA VAL A 184 -4.47 -14.11 19.59
C VAL A 184 -5.16 -13.31 20.69
N PHE A 185 -6.41 -13.62 21.04
CA PHE A 185 -7.16 -12.92 22.10
C PHE A 185 -6.62 -13.21 23.50
N ASN A 186 -5.81 -14.26 23.65
CA ASN A 186 -5.13 -14.63 24.91
C ASN A 186 -3.64 -14.26 24.88
N ALA A 187 -3.08 -13.99 23.70
CA ALA A 187 -1.67 -13.68 23.52
C ALA A 187 -1.29 -12.34 24.21
N LYS A 188 -0.17 -12.34 24.94
CA LYS A 188 0.37 -11.16 25.63
C LYS A 188 1.78 -10.88 25.13
N ILE A 189 1.88 -10.13 24.04
CA ILE A 189 3.17 -9.73 23.47
C ILE A 189 3.55 -8.37 24.03
N LYS A 190 4.67 -8.31 24.75
CA LYS A 190 5.18 -7.08 25.36
C LYS A 190 6.23 -6.42 24.48
N GLY A 191 6.20 -5.09 24.43
CA GLY A 191 7.18 -4.29 23.68
C GLY A 191 6.94 -4.29 22.18
N ASP A 192 7.96 -3.90 21.42
CA ASP A 192 7.91 -3.86 19.97
C ASP A 192 8.18 -5.23 19.36
N PHE A 193 7.53 -5.52 18.25
CA PHE A 193 7.64 -6.77 17.50
C PHE A 193 7.39 -6.55 16.01
N CYS A 194 7.74 -7.52 15.20
CA CYS A 194 7.42 -7.58 13.78
C CYS A 194 6.29 -8.58 13.56
N LEU A 195 5.09 -8.10 13.18
CA LEU A 195 3.97 -8.95 12.80
C LEU A 195 4.12 -9.39 11.35
N VAL A 196 4.08 -10.69 11.11
CA VAL A 196 4.22 -11.29 9.77
C VAL A 196 2.86 -11.75 9.27
N ILE A 197 2.47 -11.26 8.10
CA ILE A 197 1.28 -11.69 7.35
C ILE A 197 1.73 -12.37 6.07
N GLY A 198 1.30 -13.61 5.87
CA GLY A 198 1.70 -14.41 4.72
C GLY A 198 0.79 -14.28 3.49
N ASN A 199 1.16 -15.05 2.47
CA ASN A 199 0.40 -15.19 1.23
C ASN A 199 -0.97 -15.84 1.49
N GLU A 200 -1.98 -15.44 0.74
CA GLU A 200 -3.37 -15.87 0.88
C GLU A 200 -3.55 -17.40 0.75
N GLY A 201 -2.77 -18.04 -0.12
CA GLY A 201 -2.89 -19.48 -0.38
C GLY A 201 -1.81 -20.32 0.29
N ARG A 202 -0.60 -19.78 0.45
CA ARG A 202 0.57 -20.53 0.96
C ARG A 202 0.88 -20.23 2.43
N GLY A 203 0.26 -19.18 2.99
CA GLY A 203 0.59 -18.71 4.32
C GLY A 203 1.98 -18.06 4.40
N VAL A 204 2.54 -18.02 5.58
CA VAL A 204 3.89 -17.52 5.88
C VAL A 204 4.94 -18.56 5.48
N SER A 205 6.07 -18.13 4.92
CA SER A 205 7.17 -19.01 4.52
C SER A 205 7.79 -19.75 5.72
N GLU A 206 8.26 -20.97 5.49
CA GLU A 206 8.88 -21.79 6.53
C GLU A 206 10.09 -21.11 7.20
N THR A 207 10.85 -20.32 6.42
CA THR A 207 11.97 -19.54 6.96
C THR A 207 11.50 -18.59 8.06
N LEU A 208 10.38 -17.89 7.87
CA LEU A 208 9.85 -16.96 8.86
C LEU A 208 9.16 -17.67 10.02
N LYS A 209 8.49 -18.81 9.77
CA LYS A 209 7.93 -19.65 10.82
C LYS A 209 9.02 -20.18 11.77
N ASN A 210 10.14 -20.63 11.22
CA ASN A 210 11.27 -21.12 12.03
C ASN A 210 11.97 -20.02 12.87
N LEU A 211 11.81 -18.77 12.50
CA LEU A 211 12.33 -17.61 13.24
C LEU A 211 11.30 -16.99 14.18
N ALA A 212 10.07 -17.52 14.21
CA ALA A 212 9.00 -16.97 15.02
C ALA A 212 9.31 -17.08 16.52
N SER A 213 9.23 -15.96 17.22
CA SER A 213 9.23 -15.93 18.69
C SER A 213 7.87 -16.36 19.24
N VAL A 214 6.80 -16.04 18.51
CA VAL A 214 5.42 -16.39 18.85
C VAL A 214 4.65 -16.66 17.55
N VAL A 215 3.84 -17.69 17.55
CA VAL A 215 2.88 -17.97 16.48
C VAL A 215 1.47 -17.74 17.04
N VAL A 216 0.69 -16.88 16.37
CA VAL A 216 -0.68 -16.53 16.80
C VAL A 216 -1.71 -16.93 15.75
N SER A 217 -2.87 -17.31 16.20
CA SER A 217 -4.02 -17.66 15.35
C SER A 217 -5.25 -16.84 15.71
N ILE A 218 -6.09 -16.59 14.73
CA ILE A 218 -7.44 -16.10 14.92
C ILE A 218 -8.35 -17.33 15.00
N PRO A 219 -9.07 -17.58 16.11
CA PRO A 219 -9.98 -18.73 16.22
C PRO A 219 -11.04 -18.67 15.12
N MET A 220 -11.26 -19.81 14.47
CA MET A 220 -12.30 -19.98 13.46
C MET A 220 -13.41 -20.87 13.99
N GLU A 221 -14.63 -20.63 13.55
CA GLU A 221 -15.81 -21.42 13.84
C GLU A 221 -16.45 -21.95 12.57
N ASN A 222 -17.40 -22.85 12.72
CA ASN A 222 -18.22 -23.40 11.63
C ASN A 222 -17.43 -23.99 10.46
N GLY A 223 -16.22 -24.54 10.73
CA GLY A 223 -15.41 -25.19 9.71
C GLY A 223 -14.74 -24.25 8.71
N MET A 224 -14.71 -22.94 8.98
CA MET A 224 -13.95 -21.99 8.16
C MET A 224 -12.46 -22.18 8.37
N GLU A 225 -11.69 -22.25 7.27
CA GLU A 225 -10.24 -22.45 7.32
C GLU A 225 -9.46 -21.15 7.55
N SER A 226 -9.94 -20.05 6.98
CA SER A 226 -9.23 -18.76 7.05
C SER A 226 -10.14 -17.57 6.79
N LEU A 227 -9.64 -16.37 7.10
CA LEU A 227 -10.20 -15.08 6.72
C LEU A 227 -9.38 -14.45 5.57
N ASN A 228 -9.95 -13.45 4.91
CA ASN A 228 -9.19 -12.60 4.00
C ASN A 228 -7.94 -12.02 4.71
N ALA A 229 -6.82 -11.95 4.00
CA ALA A 229 -5.53 -11.53 4.56
C ALA A 229 -5.58 -10.13 5.20
N ALA A 230 -6.29 -9.18 4.59
CA ALA A 230 -6.42 -7.83 5.15
C ALA A 230 -7.31 -7.80 6.41
N VAL A 231 -8.34 -8.63 6.46
CA VAL A 231 -9.19 -8.80 7.66
C VAL A 231 -8.37 -9.41 8.79
N SER A 232 -7.65 -10.50 8.52
CA SER A 232 -6.76 -11.13 9.50
C SER A 232 -5.73 -10.15 10.05
N ALA A 233 -5.04 -9.44 9.16
CA ALA A 233 -4.06 -8.43 9.54
C ALA A 233 -4.68 -7.34 10.43
N GLY A 234 -5.90 -6.90 10.13
CA GLY A 234 -6.62 -5.91 10.93
C GLY A 234 -6.91 -6.39 12.34
N ILE A 235 -7.47 -7.59 12.48
CA ILE A 235 -7.76 -8.21 13.80
C ILE A 235 -6.46 -8.33 14.62
N LEU A 236 -5.41 -8.87 14.02
CA LEU A 236 -4.11 -9.06 14.68
C LEU A 236 -3.49 -7.74 15.14
N MET A 237 -3.40 -6.75 14.24
CA MET A 237 -2.80 -5.46 14.57
C MET A 237 -3.54 -4.72 15.68
N TYR A 238 -4.87 -4.77 15.70
CA TYR A 238 -5.65 -4.10 16.74
C TYR A 238 -5.65 -4.84 18.08
N ASN A 239 -5.53 -6.17 18.06
CA ASN A 239 -5.43 -6.95 19.29
C ASN A 239 -4.04 -6.89 19.93
N LEU A 240 -2.98 -6.79 19.10
CA LEU A 240 -1.59 -6.80 19.54
C LEU A 240 -0.96 -5.40 19.68
N ARG A 241 -1.76 -4.34 19.56
CA ARG A 241 -1.26 -2.94 19.66
C ARG A 241 -0.97 -2.51 21.10
#